data_306ee03dfd3085a04a2b21a270dfe369
#
_entry.id   306ee03dfd3085a04a2b21a270dfe369
#
_cell.length_a   1.000
_cell.length_b   1.000
_cell.length_c   1.000
_cell.angle_alpha   90.00
_cell.angle_beta   90.00
_cell.angle_gamma   90.00
#
_symmetry.space_group_name_H-M   'P 1'
#
loop_
_entity.id
_entity.type
_entity.pdbx_description
1 polymer ?
#
loop_
_entity_poly.entity_id
_entity_poly.type
_entity_poly.pdbx_seq_one_letter_code
_entity_poly.pdbx_strand_id
1 'polypeptide(L)'
;RQFLAFELDADINSDVHDIRSKSIKEFEKIGFPDKKHEYWKYTPIKKVLNEKLTIFKKKRHLIEFEKVKDFFLGGIESYKIVLIDGMYDPLWSNTTHKGADICILSSVLENEKYSNVISKYFNKIIDDKESFSLLNSSFSKEGAYIHVPKNVELDKPIEIIHINSGGESSLMLQPRNLIILEKGSKAQIVESHYSLIGNNISPYTFPGYIDPLTNTLTEIHVEENANLDYYKIQNDLETTSIIDNTYICLLYTSPSPR
;
A
#
# COMPACT_ATOMS: atom_id res chain seq x y z
N ARG A 1 9.82 -13.68 -15.00
CA ARG A 1 8.93 -14.85 -14.79
C ARG A 1 7.80 -14.53 -13.80
N GLN A 2 8.07 -13.95 -12.63
CA GLN A 2 7.04 -13.61 -11.63
C GLN A 2 6.02 -12.60 -12.17
N PHE A 3 6.48 -11.57 -12.88
CA PHE A 3 5.61 -10.58 -13.52
C PHE A 3 4.62 -11.22 -14.50
N LEU A 4 5.08 -12.09 -15.37
CA LEU A 4 4.20 -12.80 -16.32
C LEU A 4 3.15 -13.67 -15.61
N ALA A 5 3.55 -14.36 -14.54
CA ALA A 5 2.62 -15.16 -13.74
C ALA A 5 1.57 -14.27 -13.03
N PHE A 6 1.98 -13.09 -12.57
CA PHE A 6 1.09 -12.10 -11.96
C PHE A 6 0.09 -11.55 -12.99
N GLU A 7 0.56 -11.15 -14.17
CA GLU A 7 -0.31 -10.59 -15.23
C GLU A 7 -1.35 -11.60 -15.75
N LEU A 8 -1.01 -12.90 -15.77
CA LEU A 8 -1.98 -13.95 -16.14
C LEU A 8 -3.11 -14.12 -15.10
N ASP A 9 -2.90 -13.67 -13.88
CA ASP A 9 -3.88 -13.74 -12.77
C ASP A 9 -4.59 -12.41 -12.51
N ALA A 10 -4.12 -11.34 -13.11
CA ALA A 10 -4.71 -10.02 -12.99
C ALA A 10 -5.73 -9.81 -14.12
N ASP A 11 -7.02 -9.76 -13.77
CA ASP A 11 -8.05 -9.28 -14.70
C ASP A 11 -7.78 -7.81 -15.03
N ILE A 12 -7.78 -7.45 -16.32
CA ILE A 12 -7.03 -6.27 -16.76
C ILE A 12 -7.93 -5.23 -17.41
N ASN A 13 -7.98 -4.06 -16.77
CA ASN A 13 -8.18 -2.80 -17.46
C ASN A 13 -6.91 -2.49 -18.28
N SER A 14 -7.04 -2.19 -19.57
CA SER A 14 -5.92 -1.96 -20.50
C SER A 14 -4.94 -0.90 -20.01
N ASP A 15 -5.43 0.19 -19.41
CA ASP A 15 -4.60 1.31 -18.92
C ASP A 15 -3.69 0.88 -17.77
N VAL A 16 -4.18 0.02 -16.88
CA VAL A 16 -3.41 -0.51 -15.75
C VAL A 16 -2.34 -1.50 -16.22
N HIS A 17 -2.67 -2.32 -17.22
CA HIS A 17 -1.70 -3.21 -17.86
C HIS A 17 -0.53 -2.43 -18.49
N ASP A 18 -0.83 -1.34 -19.19
CA ASP A 18 0.20 -0.49 -19.80
C ASP A 18 1.12 0.14 -18.73
N ILE A 19 0.56 0.61 -17.62
CA ILE A 19 1.32 1.12 -16.48
C ILE A 19 2.25 0.04 -15.92
N ARG A 20 1.74 -1.17 -15.65
CA ARG A 20 2.53 -2.30 -15.13
C ARG A 20 3.63 -2.70 -16.10
N SER A 21 3.30 -2.85 -17.38
CA SER A 21 4.25 -3.24 -18.44
C SER A 21 5.33 -2.18 -18.66
N LYS A 22 5.01 -0.91 -18.57
CA LYS A 22 6.00 0.18 -18.63
C LYS A 22 6.90 0.15 -17.40
N SER A 23 6.31 0.05 -16.22
CA SER A 23 7.04 0.10 -14.95
C SER A 23 8.04 -1.05 -14.81
N ILE A 24 7.66 -2.29 -15.19
CA ILE A 24 8.58 -3.42 -15.11
C ILE A 24 9.75 -3.28 -16.11
N LYS A 25 9.51 -2.76 -17.31
CA LYS A 25 10.56 -2.49 -18.27
C LYS A 25 11.56 -1.44 -17.79
N GLU A 26 11.07 -0.38 -17.15
CA GLU A 26 11.95 0.64 -16.56
C GLU A 26 12.71 0.07 -15.35
N PHE A 27 12.04 -0.69 -14.48
CA PHE A 27 12.70 -1.39 -13.38
C PHE A 27 13.80 -2.35 -13.87
N GLU A 28 13.59 -3.10 -14.96
CA GLU A 28 14.60 -3.99 -15.54
C GLU A 28 15.86 -3.23 -16.01
N LYS A 29 15.72 -1.97 -16.44
CA LYS A 29 16.85 -1.11 -16.83
C LYS A 29 17.63 -0.57 -15.62
N ILE A 30 16.91 -0.16 -14.59
CA ILE A 30 17.49 0.51 -13.42
C ILE A 30 18.00 -0.53 -12.40
N GLY A 31 17.23 -1.60 -12.19
CA GLY A 31 17.45 -2.61 -11.15
C GLY A 31 17.21 -2.10 -9.72
N PHE A 32 17.64 -2.90 -8.75
CA PHE A 32 17.63 -2.50 -7.35
C PHE A 32 18.75 -1.49 -7.04
N PRO A 33 18.50 -0.53 -6.14
CA PRO A 33 19.49 0.47 -5.80
C PRO A 33 20.70 -0.16 -5.10
N ASP A 34 21.86 0.41 -5.31
CA ASP A 34 23.10 0.05 -4.64
C ASP A 34 23.64 1.23 -3.80
N LYS A 35 24.79 1.05 -3.17
CA LYS A 35 25.43 2.08 -2.35
C LYS A 35 25.88 3.34 -3.13
N LYS A 36 25.85 3.32 -4.46
CA LYS A 36 26.19 4.47 -5.30
C LYS A 36 25.01 5.43 -5.41
N HIS A 37 23.78 4.95 -5.16
CA HIS A 37 22.59 5.79 -5.10
C HIS A 37 22.59 6.56 -3.78
N GLU A 38 22.52 7.87 -3.83
CA GLU A 38 22.68 8.75 -2.67
C GLU A 38 21.72 8.40 -1.52
N TYR A 39 20.45 8.19 -1.83
CA TYR A 39 19.41 7.80 -0.84
C TYR A 39 19.64 6.43 -0.19
N TRP A 40 20.41 5.53 -0.84
CA TRP A 40 20.65 4.17 -0.38
C TRP A 40 22.06 3.94 0.15
N LYS A 41 22.88 4.99 0.17
CA LYS A 41 24.30 4.92 0.57
C LYS A 41 24.52 4.30 1.94
N TYR A 42 23.64 4.59 2.89
CA TYR A 42 23.71 4.13 4.28
C TYR A 42 22.75 2.99 4.61
N THR A 43 21.92 2.56 3.66
CA THR A 43 20.93 1.49 3.85
C THR A 43 21.39 0.21 3.13
N PRO A 44 21.77 -0.85 3.86
CA PRO A 44 22.32 -2.08 3.25
C PRO A 44 21.23 -2.97 2.66
N ILE A 45 20.48 -2.48 1.67
CA ILE A 45 19.35 -3.18 1.04
C ILE A 45 19.72 -4.58 0.51
N LYS A 46 20.99 -4.79 0.15
CA LYS A 46 21.45 -6.10 -0.32
C LYS A 46 21.24 -7.23 0.68
N LYS A 47 21.23 -6.94 1.98
CA LYS A 47 20.96 -7.96 3.01
C LYS A 47 19.53 -8.45 2.93
N VAL A 48 18.59 -7.55 2.63
CA VAL A 48 17.16 -7.83 2.51
C VAL A 48 16.84 -8.51 1.18
N LEU A 49 17.57 -8.16 0.10
CA LEU A 49 17.36 -8.68 -1.25
C LEU A 49 18.15 -9.96 -1.57
N ASN A 50 19.01 -10.45 -0.68
CA ASN A 50 19.84 -11.64 -0.90
C ASN A 50 19.06 -12.96 -0.99
N GLU A 51 17.77 -12.93 -0.75
CA GLU A 51 16.87 -14.07 -0.74
C GLU A 51 16.08 -14.15 -2.05
N LYS A 52 15.59 -15.34 -2.37
CA LYS A 52 14.66 -15.53 -3.49
C LYS A 52 13.28 -15.00 -3.10
N LEU A 53 13.09 -13.70 -3.20
CA LEU A 53 11.82 -13.05 -2.88
C LEU A 53 10.73 -13.48 -3.87
N THR A 54 9.58 -13.87 -3.33
CA THR A 54 8.35 -14.11 -4.08
C THR A 54 7.45 -12.89 -3.94
N ILE A 55 7.11 -12.24 -5.06
CA ILE A 55 6.34 -10.99 -5.05
C ILE A 55 4.83 -11.27 -5.03
N PHE A 56 4.42 -12.42 -5.52
CA PHE A 56 3.00 -12.75 -5.67
C PHE A 56 2.62 -14.02 -4.94
N LYS A 57 1.57 -13.93 -4.09
CA LYS A 57 1.00 -15.06 -3.36
C LYS A 57 -0.52 -15.08 -3.53
N LYS A 58 -1.06 -16.28 -3.80
CA LYS A 58 -2.51 -16.49 -4.00
C LYS A 58 -3.26 -16.87 -2.72
N LYS A 59 -2.56 -17.25 -1.63
CA LYS A 59 -3.19 -17.89 -0.48
C LYS A 59 -3.34 -16.90 0.68
N ARG A 60 -4.57 -16.71 1.15
CA ARG A 60 -4.86 -15.96 2.38
C ARG A 60 -4.50 -16.77 3.61
N HIS A 61 -3.95 -16.09 4.61
CA HIS A 61 -3.87 -16.61 5.97
C HIS A 61 -5.11 -16.16 6.75
N LEU A 62 -5.80 -17.11 7.36
CA LEU A 62 -6.85 -16.79 8.30
C LEU A 62 -6.20 -16.52 9.66
N ILE A 63 -6.49 -15.36 10.22
CA ILE A 63 -5.96 -14.94 11.51
C ILE A 63 -7.12 -14.75 12.48
N GLU A 64 -6.98 -15.23 13.71
CA GLU A 64 -7.96 -15.06 14.76
C GLU A 64 -8.01 -13.60 15.23
N PHE A 65 -9.22 -13.08 15.52
CA PHE A 65 -9.43 -11.70 15.98
C PHE A 65 -8.59 -11.34 17.21
N GLU A 66 -8.51 -12.22 18.18
CA GLU A 66 -7.76 -12.02 19.42
C GLU A 66 -6.28 -11.66 19.18
N LYS A 67 -5.72 -12.03 18.01
CA LYS A 67 -4.35 -11.72 17.65
C LYS A 67 -4.18 -10.34 17.01
N VAL A 68 -5.25 -9.76 16.50
CA VAL A 68 -5.21 -8.48 15.74
C VAL A 68 -6.02 -7.36 16.39
N LYS A 69 -6.84 -7.64 17.39
CA LYS A 69 -7.72 -6.65 18.03
C LYS A 69 -7.01 -5.41 18.54
N ASP A 70 -5.78 -5.58 19.03
CA ASP A 70 -4.98 -4.50 19.59
C ASP A 70 -4.30 -3.63 18.50
N PHE A 71 -4.42 -4.01 17.23
CA PHE A 71 -3.93 -3.24 16.09
C PHE A 71 -4.94 -2.19 15.61
N PHE A 72 -6.19 -2.29 16.05
CA PHE A 72 -7.22 -1.31 15.74
C PHE A 72 -7.17 -0.14 16.72
N LEU A 73 -7.59 1.03 16.27
CA LEU A 73 -7.74 2.20 17.14
C LEU A 73 -8.78 1.90 18.23
N GLY A 74 -8.30 1.72 19.46
CA GLY A 74 -9.16 1.41 20.60
C GLY A 74 -10.08 2.59 20.97
N GLY A 75 -11.39 2.31 21.15
CA GLY A 75 -12.36 3.32 21.61
C GLY A 75 -12.79 4.34 20.55
N ILE A 76 -12.34 4.21 19.30
CA ILE A 76 -12.71 5.09 18.19
C ILE A 76 -13.41 4.25 17.12
N GLU A 77 -14.62 4.66 16.73
CA GLU A 77 -15.25 4.09 15.55
C GLU A 77 -14.58 4.58 14.27
N SER A 78 -14.25 3.67 13.38
CA SER A 78 -13.52 3.95 12.15
C SER A 78 -14.03 3.11 10.97
N TYR A 79 -13.79 3.58 9.75
CA TYR A 79 -13.80 2.75 8.55
C TYR A 79 -12.48 2.00 8.49
N LYS A 80 -12.51 0.72 8.08
CA LYS A 80 -11.31 -0.13 8.13
C LYS A 80 -11.06 -0.83 6.83
N ILE A 81 -9.84 -0.73 6.33
CA ILE A 81 -9.30 -1.56 5.25
C ILE A 81 -8.15 -2.36 5.84
N VAL A 82 -8.36 -3.66 6.00
CA VAL A 82 -7.36 -4.56 6.58
C VAL A 82 -6.72 -5.38 5.48
N LEU A 83 -5.39 -5.38 5.45
CA LEU A 83 -4.56 -6.12 4.51
C LEU A 83 -3.66 -7.08 5.30
N ILE A 84 -3.83 -8.39 5.06
CA ILE A 84 -3.00 -9.43 5.68
C ILE A 84 -2.09 -10.00 4.61
N ASP A 85 -0.77 -9.94 4.84
CA ASP A 85 0.24 -10.31 3.83
C ASP A 85 -0.01 -9.65 2.46
N GLY A 86 -0.41 -8.37 2.49
CA GLY A 86 -0.73 -7.59 1.29
C GLY A 86 -2.07 -7.92 0.63
N MET A 87 -2.87 -8.80 1.19
CA MET A 87 -4.18 -9.20 0.65
C MET A 87 -5.33 -8.69 1.52
N TYR A 88 -6.38 -8.17 0.90
CA TYR A 88 -7.57 -7.67 1.59
C TYR A 88 -8.27 -8.75 2.41
N ASP A 89 -8.58 -8.41 3.66
CA ASP A 89 -9.38 -9.26 4.55
C ASP A 89 -10.76 -8.64 4.80
N PRO A 90 -11.85 -9.22 4.23
CA PRO A 90 -13.20 -8.69 4.39
C PRO A 90 -13.78 -8.94 5.79
N LEU A 91 -13.24 -9.89 6.59
CA LEU A 91 -13.75 -10.20 7.92
C LEU A 91 -13.46 -9.09 8.92
N TRP A 92 -12.30 -8.45 8.77
CA TRP A 92 -11.84 -7.39 9.68
C TRP A 92 -11.98 -5.98 9.10
N SER A 93 -12.44 -5.88 7.84
CA SER A 93 -12.67 -4.61 7.18
C SER A 93 -14.11 -4.13 7.36
N ASN A 94 -14.27 -2.81 7.45
CA ASN A 94 -15.57 -2.13 7.45
C ASN A 94 -15.45 -0.87 6.59
N THR A 95 -15.92 -0.95 5.36
CA THR A 95 -15.72 0.10 4.34
C THR A 95 -17.02 0.79 3.92
N THR A 96 -18.14 0.49 4.56
CA THR A 96 -19.45 1.00 4.13
C THR A 96 -19.64 2.46 4.48
N HIS A 97 -19.57 3.34 3.49
CA HIS A 97 -19.91 4.75 3.59
C HIS A 97 -20.83 5.18 2.44
N LYS A 98 -21.84 6.05 2.71
CA LYS A 98 -22.83 6.46 1.70
C LYS A 98 -22.37 7.59 0.78
N GLY A 99 -21.37 8.33 1.13
CA GLY A 99 -20.95 9.55 0.44
C GLY A 99 -19.52 9.56 -0.07
N ALA A 100 -18.75 8.48 0.16
CA ALA A 100 -17.38 8.33 -0.31
C ALA A 100 -17.11 6.88 -0.69
N ASP A 101 -16.19 6.65 -1.62
CA ASP A 101 -15.74 5.30 -1.96
C ASP A 101 -14.56 4.94 -1.06
N ILE A 102 -14.76 3.96 -0.18
CA ILE A 102 -13.74 3.38 0.68
C ILE A 102 -13.73 1.88 0.39
N CYS A 103 -12.75 1.38 -0.32
CA CYS A 103 -12.71 -0.02 -0.75
C CYS A 103 -11.28 -0.48 -1.08
N ILE A 104 -11.16 -1.71 -1.53
CA ILE A 104 -9.89 -2.24 -2.01
C ILE A 104 -9.60 -1.73 -3.43
N LEU A 105 -8.31 -1.52 -3.71
CA LEU A 105 -7.87 -1.01 -5.01
C LEU A 105 -8.23 -1.97 -6.15
N SER A 106 -8.10 -3.29 -5.95
CA SER A 106 -8.42 -4.28 -6.99
C SER A 106 -9.84 -4.15 -7.50
N SER A 107 -10.83 -3.91 -6.63
CA SER A 107 -12.23 -3.73 -7.04
C SER A 107 -12.45 -2.51 -7.94
N VAL A 108 -11.57 -1.53 -7.84
CA VAL A 108 -11.60 -0.30 -8.65
C VAL A 108 -10.88 -0.50 -9.98
N LEU A 109 -9.72 -1.14 -9.94
CA LEU A 109 -8.92 -1.42 -11.15
C LEU A 109 -9.63 -2.36 -12.12
N GLU A 110 -10.47 -3.27 -11.60
CA GLU A 110 -11.23 -4.27 -12.38
C GLU A 110 -12.60 -3.75 -12.85
N ASN A 111 -13.00 -2.51 -12.48
CA ASN A 111 -14.35 -2.00 -12.74
C ASN A 111 -14.32 -0.77 -13.66
N GLU A 112 -14.91 -0.90 -14.83
CA GLU A 112 -14.99 0.16 -15.86
C GLU A 112 -15.60 1.48 -15.35
N LYS A 113 -16.48 1.43 -14.33
CA LYS A 113 -17.05 2.64 -13.70
C LYS A 113 -15.95 3.61 -13.24
N TYR A 114 -14.82 3.11 -12.84
CA TYR A 114 -13.71 3.90 -12.29
C TYR A 114 -12.63 4.28 -13.33
N SER A 115 -12.78 3.89 -14.60
CA SER A 115 -11.78 4.13 -15.65
C SER A 115 -11.34 5.59 -15.73
N ASN A 116 -12.28 6.53 -15.67
CA ASN A 116 -11.97 7.97 -15.71
C ASN A 116 -11.16 8.42 -14.49
N VAL A 117 -11.46 7.91 -13.30
CA VAL A 117 -10.74 8.25 -12.08
C VAL A 117 -9.34 7.65 -12.11
N ILE A 118 -9.24 6.38 -12.49
CA ILE A 118 -7.94 5.69 -12.63
C ILE A 118 -7.07 6.38 -13.67
N SER A 119 -7.60 6.71 -14.84
CA SER A 119 -6.83 7.42 -15.88
C SER A 119 -6.38 8.81 -15.44
N LYS A 120 -7.14 9.49 -14.58
CA LYS A 120 -6.81 10.83 -14.06
C LYS A 120 -5.78 10.82 -12.95
N TYR A 121 -5.85 9.86 -12.02
CA TYR A 121 -5.09 9.94 -10.77
C TYR A 121 -4.06 8.81 -10.60
N PHE A 122 -4.36 7.58 -11.03
CA PHE A 122 -3.51 6.44 -10.74
C PHE A 122 -2.15 6.52 -11.46
N ASN A 123 -1.07 6.39 -10.71
CA ASN A 123 0.30 6.42 -11.20
C ASN A 123 0.71 7.76 -11.87
N LYS A 124 0.10 8.90 -11.47
CA LYS A 124 0.35 10.20 -12.11
C LYS A 124 1.43 11.03 -11.44
N ILE A 125 1.70 10.82 -10.16
CA ILE A 125 2.65 11.61 -9.39
C ILE A 125 3.85 10.78 -8.92
N ILE A 126 3.98 9.55 -9.39
CA ILE A 126 5.05 8.64 -9.01
C ILE A 126 6.36 9.02 -9.71
N ASP A 127 7.46 8.95 -8.98
CA ASP A 127 8.81 9.07 -9.56
C ASP A 127 9.13 7.78 -10.35
N ASP A 128 9.21 7.91 -11.67
CA ASP A 128 9.53 6.84 -12.61
C ASP A 128 11.03 6.46 -12.65
N LYS A 129 11.83 7.02 -11.75
CA LYS A 129 13.25 6.71 -11.56
C LYS A 129 13.53 6.02 -10.23
N GLU A 130 12.54 5.94 -9.34
CA GLU A 130 12.68 5.27 -8.06
C GLU A 130 12.37 3.77 -8.21
N SER A 131 13.35 2.91 -7.93
CA SER A 131 13.31 1.47 -8.21
C SER A 131 12.15 0.74 -7.52
N PHE A 132 11.88 1.05 -6.26
CA PHE A 132 10.84 0.38 -5.49
C PHE A 132 9.43 0.87 -5.87
N SER A 133 9.31 2.12 -6.29
CA SER A 133 8.05 2.65 -6.84
C SER A 133 7.73 2.01 -8.18
N LEU A 134 8.72 1.83 -9.05
CA LEU A 134 8.56 1.09 -10.31
C LEU A 134 8.17 -0.36 -10.06
N LEU A 135 8.81 -1.02 -9.09
CA LEU A 135 8.50 -2.39 -8.75
C LEU A 135 7.08 -2.51 -8.19
N ASN A 136 6.67 -1.61 -7.27
CA ASN A 136 5.31 -1.56 -6.76
C ASN A 136 4.30 -1.33 -7.88
N SER A 137 4.54 -0.34 -8.76
CA SER A 137 3.67 -0.06 -9.91
C SER A 137 3.52 -1.26 -10.85
N SER A 138 4.57 -2.10 -10.98
CA SER A 138 4.53 -3.30 -11.81
C SER A 138 3.64 -4.41 -11.25
N PHE A 139 3.47 -4.47 -9.93
CA PHE A 139 2.69 -5.49 -9.23
C PHE A 139 1.49 -4.92 -8.48
N SER A 140 1.07 -3.69 -8.80
CA SER A 140 -0.04 -3.02 -8.15
C SER A 140 -1.37 -3.75 -8.43
N LYS A 141 -1.98 -4.25 -7.37
CA LYS A 141 -3.29 -4.91 -7.41
C LYS A 141 -4.05 -4.63 -6.12
N GLU A 142 -3.49 -5.00 -4.98
CA GLU A 142 -4.12 -4.90 -3.68
C GLU A 142 -3.66 -3.63 -2.93
N GLY A 143 -4.55 -3.09 -2.11
CA GLY A 143 -4.32 -1.91 -1.28
C GLY A 143 -5.59 -1.14 -1.06
N ALA A 144 -5.47 0.07 -0.50
CA ALA A 144 -6.60 0.92 -0.22
C ALA A 144 -6.94 1.84 -1.41
N TYR A 145 -8.23 1.95 -1.70
CA TYR A 145 -8.78 3.02 -2.51
C TYR A 145 -9.73 3.87 -1.68
N ILE A 146 -9.44 5.16 -1.59
CA ILE A 146 -10.23 6.13 -0.86
C ILE A 146 -10.50 7.32 -1.78
N HIS A 147 -11.76 7.57 -2.08
CA HIS A 147 -12.18 8.73 -2.85
C HIS A 147 -13.28 9.48 -2.11
N VAL A 148 -12.94 10.67 -1.64
CA VAL A 148 -13.86 11.56 -0.93
C VAL A 148 -14.32 12.64 -1.89
N PRO A 149 -15.59 12.62 -2.33
CA PRO A 149 -16.13 13.57 -3.30
C PRO A 149 -16.16 15.00 -2.76
N LYS A 150 -16.37 15.93 -3.69
CA LYS A 150 -16.43 17.36 -3.43
C LYS A 150 -17.36 17.71 -2.26
N ASN A 151 -16.85 18.52 -1.31
CA ASN A 151 -17.55 19.01 -0.13
C ASN A 151 -18.08 17.90 0.81
N VAL A 152 -17.60 16.68 0.71
CA VAL A 152 -17.89 15.60 1.66
C VAL A 152 -16.89 15.67 2.80
N GLU A 153 -17.39 15.65 4.03
CA GLU A 153 -16.61 15.52 5.26
C GLU A 153 -16.92 14.15 5.87
N LEU A 154 -15.89 13.33 6.08
CA LEU A 154 -16.07 12.03 6.71
C LEU A 154 -16.29 12.19 8.21
N ASP A 155 -17.29 11.49 8.74
CA ASP A 155 -17.68 11.52 10.16
C ASP A 155 -16.76 10.68 11.06
N LYS A 156 -15.97 9.79 10.48
CA LYS A 156 -15.06 8.87 11.18
C LYS A 156 -13.72 8.80 10.45
N PRO A 157 -12.63 8.54 11.18
CA PRO A 157 -11.36 8.26 10.54
C PRO A 157 -11.38 6.95 9.75
N ILE A 158 -10.47 6.85 8.79
CA ILE A 158 -10.20 5.62 8.03
C ILE A 158 -8.91 5.01 8.55
N GLU A 159 -8.93 3.73 8.89
CA GLU A 159 -7.75 2.94 9.19
C GLU A 159 -7.38 2.08 7.96
N ILE A 160 -6.14 2.21 7.50
CA ILE A 160 -5.51 1.30 6.55
C ILE A 160 -4.52 0.47 7.38
N ILE A 161 -4.78 -0.81 7.53
CA ILE A 161 -4.03 -1.66 8.47
C ILE A 161 -3.33 -2.77 7.70
N HIS A 162 -2.01 -2.72 7.69
CA HIS A 162 -1.15 -3.73 7.09
C HIS A 162 -0.65 -4.68 8.18
N ILE A 163 -0.92 -5.98 8.04
CA ILE A 163 -0.55 -7.02 9.00
C ILE A 163 0.34 -8.04 8.30
N ASN A 164 1.56 -8.19 8.78
CA ASN A 164 2.44 -9.28 8.41
C ASN A 164 2.16 -10.48 9.30
N SER A 165 1.66 -11.58 8.73
CA SER A 165 1.33 -12.80 9.48
C SER A 165 2.55 -13.63 9.86
N GLY A 166 3.64 -13.44 9.14
CA GLY A 166 4.91 -14.15 9.37
C GLY A 166 4.92 -15.63 9.03
N GLY A 167 3.96 -16.09 8.26
CA GLY A 167 3.79 -17.53 8.01
C GLY A 167 4.67 -18.15 6.94
N GLU A 168 5.24 -17.38 6.04
CA GLU A 168 6.08 -17.90 4.94
C GLU A 168 7.26 -16.96 4.70
N SER A 169 8.44 -17.55 4.59
CA SER A 169 9.66 -16.83 4.28
C SER A 169 9.68 -16.28 2.85
N SER A 170 10.47 -15.25 2.63
CA SER A 170 10.82 -14.73 1.29
C SER A 170 9.68 -14.07 0.50
N LEU A 171 8.68 -13.48 1.18
CA LEU A 171 7.67 -12.66 0.52
C LEU A 171 8.13 -11.20 0.38
N MET A 172 7.88 -10.62 -0.79
CA MET A 172 7.92 -9.17 -1.00
C MET A 172 6.51 -8.68 -1.30
N LEU A 173 5.90 -8.03 -0.32
CA LEU A 173 4.55 -7.49 -0.41
C LEU A 173 4.58 -6.15 -1.15
N GLN A 174 3.55 -5.90 -1.99
CA GLN A 174 3.46 -4.70 -2.83
C GLN A 174 2.10 -3.98 -2.62
N PRO A 175 1.75 -3.58 -1.39
CA PRO A 175 0.49 -2.85 -1.19
C PRO A 175 0.57 -1.49 -1.89
N ARG A 176 -0.55 -1.11 -2.53
CA ARG A 176 -0.70 0.13 -3.28
C ARG A 176 -1.93 0.89 -2.83
N ASN A 177 -1.75 2.10 -2.31
CA ASN A 177 -2.86 2.94 -1.88
C ASN A 177 -3.07 4.11 -2.85
N LEU A 178 -4.32 4.41 -3.17
CA LEU A 178 -4.74 5.60 -3.92
C LEU A 178 -5.77 6.38 -3.11
N ILE A 179 -5.42 7.59 -2.73
CA ILE A 179 -6.24 8.47 -1.89
C ILE A 179 -6.52 9.75 -2.66
N ILE A 180 -7.80 10.06 -2.84
CA ILE A 180 -8.27 11.23 -3.59
C ILE A 180 -9.23 12.01 -2.71
N LEU A 181 -8.88 13.26 -2.43
CA LEU A 181 -9.74 14.22 -1.78
C LEU A 181 -10.12 15.32 -2.77
N GLU A 182 -11.37 15.33 -3.21
CA GLU A 182 -11.85 16.37 -4.10
C GLU A 182 -12.06 17.70 -3.36
N LYS A 183 -12.24 18.78 -4.13
CA LYS A 183 -12.36 20.15 -3.62
C LYS A 183 -13.28 20.27 -2.41
N GLY A 184 -12.75 20.85 -1.32
CA GLY A 184 -13.48 21.15 -0.11
C GLY A 184 -13.86 19.93 0.74
N SER A 185 -13.36 18.73 0.40
CA SER A 185 -13.60 17.53 1.20
C SER A 185 -12.69 17.44 2.43
N LYS A 186 -13.06 16.60 3.40
CA LYS A 186 -12.26 16.39 4.61
C LYS A 186 -12.22 14.93 5.00
N ALA A 187 -11.02 14.44 5.38
CA ALA A 187 -10.81 13.10 5.88
C ALA A 187 -9.65 13.03 6.87
N GLN A 188 -9.72 12.05 7.78
CA GLN A 188 -8.63 11.64 8.64
C GLN A 188 -8.28 10.20 8.30
N ILE A 189 -7.01 9.92 8.07
CA ILE A 189 -6.53 8.59 7.68
C ILE A 189 -5.37 8.19 8.56
N VAL A 190 -5.43 6.99 9.11
CA VAL A 190 -4.34 6.36 9.86
C VAL A 190 -3.91 5.11 9.11
N GLU A 191 -2.72 5.15 8.54
CA GLU A 191 -2.08 3.98 7.93
C GLU A 191 -1.12 3.35 8.93
N SER A 192 -1.28 2.06 9.19
CA SER A 192 -0.50 1.37 10.20
C SER A 192 0.06 0.04 9.71
N HIS A 193 1.27 -0.28 10.17
CA HIS A 193 1.98 -1.51 9.86
C HIS A 193 2.26 -2.28 11.14
N TYR A 194 1.90 -3.57 11.15
CA TYR A 194 2.07 -4.47 12.28
C TYR A 194 2.58 -5.83 11.84
N SER A 195 3.33 -6.49 12.73
CA SER A 195 3.74 -7.89 12.56
C SER A 195 3.18 -8.75 13.69
N LEU A 196 2.62 -9.91 13.35
CA LEU A 196 2.11 -10.88 14.32
C LEU A 196 3.21 -11.70 14.98
N ILE A 197 4.38 -11.74 14.37
CA ILE A 197 5.53 -12.50 14.89
C ILE A 197 6.18 -11.68 15.97
N GLY A 198 6.21 -12.21 17.17
CA GLY A 198 6.91 -11.58 18.30
C GLY A 198 6.17 -11.66 19.61
N ASN A 199 4.85 -11.71 19.59
CA ASN A 199 4.12 -11.79 20.86
C ASN A 199 4.19 -13.18 21.52
N ASN A 200 4.62 -14.26 20.81
CA ASN A 200 4.87 -15.59 21.39
C ASN A 200 5.72 -16.54 20.54
N ILE A 201 6.29 -16.10 19.42
CA ILE A 201 7.15 -16.96 18.59
C ILE A 201 8.49 -16.26 18.42
N SER A 202 9.49 -16.72 19.16
CA SER A 202 10.87 -16.24 19.02
C SER A 202 11.37 -16.49 17.59
N PRO A 203 12.00 -15.51 16.92
CA PRO A 203 12.64 -15.73 15.61
C PRO A 203 13.70 -16.85 15.67
N TYR A 204 14.12 -17.24 16.86
CA TYR A 204 15.03 -18.37 17.11
C TYR A 204 14.35 -19.73 17.08
N THR A 205 12.99 -19.80 17.04
CA THR A 205 12.26 -21.09 17.07
C THR A 205 12.11 -21.74 15.68
N PHE A 206 12.30 -20.98 14.60
CA PHE A 206 12.28 -21.51 13.23
C PHE A 206 13.58 -21.14 12.50
N PRO A 207 14.57 -22.04 12.47
CA PRO A 207 15.76 -21.83 11.65
C PRO A 207 15.37 -21.64 10.19
N GLY A 208 15.75 -20.52 9.59
CA GLY A 208 15.41 -20.18 8.20
C GLY A 208 14.18 -19.27 8.03
N TYR A 209 13.60 -18.76 9.11
CA TYR A 209 12.58 -17.72 9.05
C TYR A 209 13.19 -16.41 8.50
N ILE A 210 12.54 -15.87 7.50
CA ILE A 210 12.90 -14.58 6.89
C ILE A 210 11.65 -13.73 6.89
N ASP A 211 11.77 -12.55 7.46
CA ASP A 211 10.68 -11.60 7.47
C ASP A 211 10.32 -11.13 6.06
N PRO A 212 9.05 -10.93 5.76
CA PRO A 212 8.65 -10.34 4.49
C PRO A 212 9.21 -8.92 4.36
N LEU A 213 9.57 -8.56 3.14
CA LEU A 213 9.83 -7.18 2.78
C LEU A 213 8.52 -6.56 2.31
N THR A 214 8.06 -5.52 2.97
CA THR A 214 6.90 -4.75 2.53
C THR A 214 7.37 -3.52 1.75
N ASN A 215 6.96 -3.41 0.50
CA ASN A 215 7.19 -2.26 -0.36
C ASN A 215 5.85 -1.54 -0.60
N THR A 216 5.48 -0.66 0.32
CA THR A 216 4.24 0.12 0.25
C THR A 216 4.42 1.35 -0.63
N LEU A 217 3.42 1.64 -1.46
CA LEU A 217 3.36 2.88 -2.19
C LEU A 217 1.99 3.53 -2.03
N THR A 218 1.98 4.75 -1.52
CA THR A 218 0.77 5.54 -1.29
C THR A 218 0.80 6.79 -2.17
N GLU A 219 -0.25 6.97 -2.96
CA GLU A 219 -0.46 8.10 -3.85
C GLU A 219 -1.63 8.92 -3.34
N ILE A 220 -1.39 10.20 -3.02
CA ILE A 220 -2.37 11.10 -2.39
C ILE A 220 -2.58 12.33 -3.26
N HIS A 221 -3.82 12.56 -3.66
CA HIS A 221 -4.24 13.75 -4.39
C HIS A 221 -5.20 14.56 -3.52
N VAL A 222 -4.80 15.80 -3.19
CA VAL A 222 -5.61 16.72 -2.38
C VAL A 222 -5.94 17.94 -3.23
N GLU A 223 -7.21 18.10 -3.57
CA GLU A 223 -7.69 19.22 -4.37
C GLU A 223 -7.88 20.49 -3.53
N GLU A 224 -8.22 21.57 -4.20
CA GLU A 224 -8.40 22.92 -3.63
C GLU A 224 -9.33 22.92 -2.41
N ASN A 225 -8.88 23.54 -1.30
CA ASN A 225 -9.60 23.63 -0.03
C ASN A 225 -10.01 22.28 0.60
N ALA A 226 -9.47 21.17 0.12
CA ALA A 226 -9.61 19.90 0.81
C ALA A 226 -8.65 19.84 2.02
N ASN A 227 -9.04 19.08 3.05
CA ASN A 227 -8.26 18.91 4.27
C ASN A 227 -8.05 17.42 4.54
N LEU A 228 -6.80 17.00 4.65
CA LEU A 228 -6.40 15.64 4.99
C LEU A 228 -5.49 15.64 6.20
N ASP A 229 -5.92 14.97 7.28
CA ASP A 229 -5.05 14.57 8.36
C ASP A 229 -4.59 13.13 8.09
N TYR A 230 -3.30 12.95 7.78
CA TYR A 230 -2.73 11.65 7.45
C TYR A 230 -1.64 11.28 8.44
N TYR A 231 -1.86 10.17 9.12
CA TYR A 231 -0.95 9.63 10.13
C TYR A 231 -0.41 8.28 9.68
N LYS A 232 0.87 8.06 9.93
CA LYS A 232 1.53 6.79 9.70
C LYS A 232 2.07 6.22 11.00
N ILE A 233 1.71 4.97 11.30
CA ILE A 233 2.15 4.24 12.47
C ILE A 233 2.92 3.00 11.99
N GLN A 234 4.18 2.93 12.37
CA GLN A 234 5.01 1.77 12.10
C GLN A 234 5.33 1.10 13.44
N ASN A 235 4.74 -0.06 13.66
CA ASN A 235 4.92 -0.86 14.87
C ASN A 235 5.21 -2.32 14.52
N ASP A 236 6.16 -2.49 13.61
CA ASP A 236 6.67 -3.80 13.21
C ASP A 236 7.82 -4.26 14.10
N LEU A 237 8.19 -5.53 13.97
CA LEU A 237 9.34 -6.09 14.66
C LEU A 237 10.65 -5.59 14.06
N GLU A 238 11.73 -5.63 14.86
CA GLU A 238 13.08 -5.26 14.43
C GLU A 238 13.59 -6.06 13.22
N THR A 239 13.02 -7.24 12.98
CA THR A 239 13.37 -8.13 11.87
C THR A 239 12.65 -7.78 10.57
N THR A 240 11.53 -7.05 10.62
CA THR A 240 10.72 -6.68 9.45
C THR A 240 11.39 -5.54 8.67
N SER A 241 11.38 -5.66 7.35
CA SER A 241 11.86 -4.59 6.46
C SER A 241 10.69 -3.94 5.73
N ILE A 242 10.60 -2.60 5.84
CA ILE A 242 9.59 -1.81 5.14
C ILE A 242 10.29 -0.77 4.27
N ILE A 243 9.85 -0.69 3.03
CA ILE A 243 10.13 0.41 2.11
C ILE A 243 8.79 1.09 1.87
N ASP A 244 8.73 2.37 2.18
CA ASP A 244 7.49 3.13 2.17
C ASP A 244 7.68 4.42 1.38
N ASN A 245 7.04 4.47 0.22
CA ASN A 245 7.03 5.63 -0.65
C ASN A 245 5.64 6.30 -0.61
N THR A 246 5.60 7.55 -0.20
CA THR A 246 4.37 8.36 -0.20
C THR A 246 4.54 9.56 -1.10
N TYR A 247 3.72 9.66 -2.14
CA TYR A 247 3.67 10.76 -3.08
C TYR A 247 2.41 11.58 -2.86
N ILE A 248 2.56 12.91 -2.70
CA ILE A 248 1.44 13.80 -2.39
C ILE A 248 1.42 14.94 -3.39
N CYS A 249 0.29 15.10 -4.08
CA CYS A 249 -0.01 16.24 -4.92
C CYS A 249 -1.03 17.15 -4.23
N LEU A 250 -0.63 18.39 -3.97
CA LEU A 250 -1.48 19.41 -3.36
C LEU A 250 -1.80 20.47 -4.41
N LEU A 251 -3.09 20.61 -4.73
CA LEU A 251 -3.56 21.64 -5.66
C LEU A 251 -4.00 22.88 -4.88
N TYR A 252 -3.06 23.80 -4.63
CA TYR A 252 -3.34 25.08 -3.98
C TYR A 252 -3.71 26.17 -4.98
N THR A 253 -4.73 26.97 -4.63
CA THR A 253 -5.02 28.24 -5.28
C THR A 253 -4.52 29.44 -4.49
N SER A 254 -3.94 29.24 -3.30
CA SER A 254 -3.36 30.29 -2.46
C SER A 254 -1.84 30.20 -2.38
N PRO A 255 -1.11 31.34 -2.37
CA PRO A 255 0.31 31.31 -2.16
C PRO A 255 0.64 30.67 -0.81
N SER A 256 1.65 29.81 -0.80
CA SER A 256 2.22 29.25 0.43
C SER A 256 2.49 30.41 1.43
N PRO A 257 2.13 30.26 2.72
CA PRO A 257 2.55 31.24 3.71
C PRO A 257 4.06 31.32 3.72
N ARG A 258 4.56 32.56 3.60
CA ARG A 258 6.00 32.89 3.62
C ARG A 258 6.57 32.69 5.01
#